data_b92431046faae8004948316225d7c303
#
_entry.id   b92431046faae8004948316225d7c303
#
_cell.length_a   1.000
_cell.length_b   1.000
_cell.length_c   1.000
_cell.angle_alpha   90.00
_cell.angle_beta   90.00
_cell.angle_gamma   90.00
#
_symmetry.space_group_name_H-M   'P 1'
#
loop_
_entity.id
_entity.type
_entity.pdbx_description
1 polymer ?
#
loop_
_entity_poly.entity_id
_entity_poly.type
_entity_poly.pdbx_seq_one_letter_code
_entity_poly.pdbx_strand_id
1 'polypeptide(L)'
;MELKIFRDALPAAGTNCTLKAELPLETEILISDYLPPVFKLVKCFVRPVVLQKRLQPGKLQLEGYLRCVVYYQGEDGAGLCQTEQKLPFTKLLDLPEFVFTAWAVQVEGQTEYLNCRTVNPRRIEVRGAYGLVVSVHTQVKTDVCLLYTSPSPRDS
;
A
#
# COMPACT_ATOMS: atom_id res chain seq x y z
N MET A 1 -0.34 -4.41 18.24
CA MET A 1 -0.60 -4.55 18.72
C MET A 1 -0.95 -4.33 18.88
N GLU A 2 -0.95 -4.01 18.56
CA GLU A 2 -1.25 -3.88 18.85
C GLU A 2 -1.55 -3.36 19.25
N LEU A 3 -1.60 -2.90 19.25
CA LEU A 3 -1.85 -2.59 19.94
C LEU A 3 -2.43 -2.51 20.24
N LYS A 4 -2.58 -2.41 20.35
CA LYS A 4 -3.12 -2.44 20.91
C LYS A 4 -3.43 -2.16 21.43
N ILE A 5 -3.29 -1.87 21.43
CA ILE A 5 -3.53 -1.71 22.09
C ILE A 5 -3.95 -1.48 22.50
N PHE A 6 -3.97 -1.34 22.62
CA PHE A 6 -4.43 -1.37 23.19
C PHE A 6 -5.11 -1.05 23.43
N ARG A 7 -5.47 -0.98 23.79
CA ARG A 7 -6.12 -0.71 24.20
C ARG A 7 -6.84 -0.33 24.73
N ASP A 8 -6.93 -0.30 25.23
CA ASP A 8 -7.59 0.12 25.81
C ASP A 8 -8.08 0.68 26.37
N ALA A 9 -7.87 0.11 26.37
CA ALA A 9 -8.68 0.50 27.48
C ALA A 9 -8.77 1.96 27.78
N LEU A 10 -7.72 2.60 27.71
CA LEU A 10 -7.78 4.02 27.96
C LEU A 10 -8.48 4.73 26.85
N PRO A 11 -9.55 5.43 27.15
CA PRO A 11 -10.26 6.17 26.12
C PRO A 11 -9.41 7.22 25.44
N ALA A 12 -8.40 7.70 26.12
CA ALA A 12 -7.54 8.69 25.53
C ALA A 12 -6.50 8.10 24.59
N ALA A 13 -6.46 6.78 24.50
CA ALA A 13 -5.37 6.15 23.80
C ALA A 13 -5.33 6.47 22.32
N GLY A 14 -6.43 6.73 21.72
CA GLY A 14 -6.46 7.01 20.31
C GLY A 14 -7.44 6.14 19.60
N THR A 15 -7.75 6.56 18.40
CA THR A 15 -8.73 5.88 17.57
C THR A 15 -8.06 5.35 16.33
N ASN A 16 -8.38 4.12 15.98
CA ASN A 16 -7.91 3.53 14.75
C ASN A 16 -9.02 3.54 13.72
N CYS A 17 -8.66 3.88 12.51
CA CYS A 17 -9.59 3.88 11.40
C CYS A 17 -8.96 3.08 10.28
N THR A 18 -9.70 2.13 9.72
CA THR A 18 -9.22 1.32 8.61
C THR A 18 -10.00 1.67 7.37
N LEU A 19 -9.29 2.03 6.32
CA LEU A 19 -9.87 2.37 5.04
C LEU A 19 -9.38 1.38 4.01
N LYS A 20 -10.23 1.09 3.05
CA LYS A 20 -9.89 0.17 1.97
C LYS A 20 -10.04 0.87 0.64
N ALA A 21 -9.14 0.56 -0.27
CA ALA A 21 -9.17 1.10 -1.62
C ALA A 21 -8.70 0.04 -2.58
N GLU A 22 -9.18 0.12 -3.79
CA GLU A 22 -8.75 -0.80 -4.83
C GLU A 22 -8.10 -0.01 -5.94
N LEU A 23 -6.94 -0.48 -6.39
CA LEU A 23 -6.23 0.12 -7.50
C LEU A 23 -6.30 -0.83 -8.69
N PRO A 24 -6.88 -0.40 -9.80
CA PRO A 24 -6.86 -1.21 -10.99
C PRO A 24 -5.45 -1.28 -11.54
N LEU A 25 -5.12 -2.42 -12.09
CA LEU A 25 -3.80 -2.67 -12.64
C LEU A 25 -3.97 -3.10 -14.08
N GLU A 26 -3.43 -2.30 -14.98
CA GLU A 26 -3.46 -2.63 -16.39
C GLU A 26 -2.26 -1.98 -17.05
N THR A 27 -1.34 -2.79 -17.55
CA THR A 27 -0.14 -2.26 -18.17
C THR A 27 0.43 -3.27 -19.14
N GLU A 28 1.29 -2.77 -20.02
CA GLU A 28 2.11 -3.60 -20.88
C GLU A 28 3.56 -3.32 -20.58
N ILE A 29 4.33 -4.37 -20.43
CA ILE A 29 5.75 -4.28 -20.20
C ILE A 29 6.46 -4.65 -21.49
N LEU A 30 7.25 -3.72 -22.01
CA LEU A 30 8.05 -3.95 -23.21
C LEU A 30 9.41 -4.44 -22.76
N ILE A 31 9.82 -5.59 -23.32
CA ILE A 31 11.12 -6.16 -23.00
C ILE A 31 12.17 -5.38 -23.76
N SER A 32 13.14 -4.86 -23.02
CA SER A 32 14.23 -4.08 -23.58
C SER A 32 15.08 -4.89 -24.54
N ASP A 33 15.67 -4.21 -25.53
CA ASP A 33 16.45 -4.92 -26.55
C ASP A 33 17.67 -5.62 -25.98
N TYR A 34 18.19 -5.20 -24.84
CA TYR A 34 19.34 -5.85 -24.24
C TYR A 34 18.95 -7.01 -23.32
N LEU A 35 17.65 -7.30 -23.21
CA LEU A 35 17.17 -8.48 -22.51
C LEU A 35 16.70 -9.50 -23.53
N PRO A 36 16.81 -10.79 -23.22
CA PRO A 36 16.34 -11.82 -24.14
C PRO A 36 14.82 -11.82 -24.24
N PRO A 37 14.28 -12.27 -25.38
CA PRO A 37 12.84 -12.43 -25.50
C PRO A 37 12.30 -13.45 -24.51
N VAL A 38 11.02 -13.38 -24.24
CA VAL A 38 10.38 -14.24 -23.27
C VAL A 38 10.11 -15.60 -23.90
N PHE A 39 10.62 -16.65 -23.28
CA PHE A 39 10.24 -18.01 -23.60
C PHE A 39 9.03 -18.42 -22.74
N LYS A 40 9.11 -18.17 -21.44
CA LYS A 40 8.06 -18.60 -20.51
C LYS A 40 8.02 -17.67 -19.31
N LEU A 41 6.83 -17.24 -18.93
CA LEU A 41 6.65 -16.47 -17.71
C LEU A 41 6.76 -17.40 -16.51
N VAL A 42 7.49 -16.97 -15.50
CA VAL A 42 7.69 -17.76 -14.30
C VAL A 42 6.87 -17.20 -13.14
N LYS A 43 6.94 -15.89 -12.91
CA LYS A 43 6.25 -15.29 -11.79
C LYS A 43 6.04 -13.81 -12.04
N CYS A 44 4.90 -13.32 -11.59
CA CYS A 44 4.60 -11.90 -11.61
C CYS A 44 4.07 -11.51 -10.25
N PHE A 45 4.56 -10.39 -9.71
CA PHE A 45 4.02 -9.89 -8.45
C PHE A 45 4.03 -8.37 -8.46
N VAL A 46 3.22 -7.81 -7.57
CA VAL A 46 3.01 -6.37 -7.49
C VAL A 46 3.16 -5.94 -6.04
N ARG A 47 3.85 -4.84 -5.84
CA ARG A 47 4.01 -4.26 -4.50
C ARG A 47 3.79 -2.76 -4.56
N PRO A 48 3.17 -2.19 -3.53
CA PRO A 48 2.98 -0.75 -3.48
C PRO A 48 4.23 -0.08 -2.92
N VAL A 49 4.55 1.08 -3.47
CA VAL A 49 5.55 1.97 -2.92
C VAL A 49 4.86 3.30 -2.70
N VAL A 50 4.62 3.63 -1.44
CA VAL A 50 3.94 4.86 -1.09
C VAL A 50 5.00 5.92 -0.85
N LEU A 51 4.99 6.94 -1.68
CA LEU A 51 5.98 8.00 -1.62
C LEU A 51 5.52 9.15 -0.74
N GLN A 52 4.21 9.39 -0.68
CA GLN A 52 3.69 10.54 0.03
C GLN A 52 2.32 10.23 0.62
N LYS A 53 2.14 10.67 1.85
CA LYS A 53 0.87 10.56 2.56
C LYS A 53 0.52 11.96 3.03
N ARG A 54 -0.55 12.52 2.49
CA ARG A 54 -0.98 13.86 2.85
C ARG A 54 -2.31 13.82 3.55
N LEU A 55 -2.33 14.38 4.74
CA LEU A 55 -3.56 14.49 5.51
C LEU A 55 -4.17 15.86 5.26
N GLN A 56 -5.41 15.86 4.84
CA GLN A 56 -6.19 17.07 4.62
C GLN A 56 -7.47 16.95 5.43
N PRO A 57 -8.17 18.07 5.68
CA PRO A 57 -9.43 17.97 6.41
C PRO A 57 -10.40 17.03 5.70
N GLY A 58 -10.75 15.94 6.39
CA GLY A 58 -11.68 14.96 5.88
C GLY A 58 -11.15 14.05 4.81
N LYS A 59 -9.86 14.14 4.45
CA LYS A 59 -9.33 13.34 3.36
C LYS A 59 -7.88 12.95 3.61
N LEU A 60 -7.51 11.83 3.05
CA LEU A 60 -6.14 11.34 3.04
C LEU A 60 -5.74 11.10 1.61
N GLN A 61 -4.66 11.71 1.17
CA GLN A 61 -4.15 11.53 -0.17
C GLN A 61 -2.89 10.69 -0.13
N LEU A 62 -2.90 9.61 -0.91
CA LEU A 62 -1.75 8.72 -1.05
C LEU A 62 -1.20 8.86 -2.46
N GLU A 63 0.11 9.01 -2.55
CA GLU A 63 0.80 9.06 -3.83
C GLU A 63 1.93 8.06 -3.81
N GLY A 64 2.10 7.40 -4.94
CA GLY A 64 3.17 6.44 -5.08
C GLY A 64 3.04 5.69 -6.38
N TYR A 65 3.51 4.46 -6.37
CA TYR A 65 3.38 3.63 -7.56
C TYR A 65 3.27 2.17 -7.14
N LEU A 66 2.69 1.38 -8.03
CA LEU A 66 2.72 -0.07 -7.90
C LEU A 66 3.91 -0.57 -8.70
N ARG A 67 4.77 -1.31 -8.04
CA ARG A 67 5.93 -1.90 -8.68
C ARG A 67 5.54 -3.28 -9.15
N CYS A 68 5.45 -3.45 -10.46
CA CYS A 68 5.08 -4.72 -11.07
C CYS A 68 6.34 -5.39 -11.57
N VAL A 69 6.64 -6.57 -11.03
CA VAL A 69 7.87 -7.29 -11.34
C VAL A 69 7.50 -8.62 -11.99
N VAL A 70 8.17 -8.90 -13.10
CA VAL A 70 7.94 -10.14 -13.83
C VAL A 70 9.27 -10.88 -13.96
N TYR A 71 9.27 -12.14 -13.53
CA TYR A 71 10.36 -13.06 -13.76
C TYR A 71 9.96 -13.98 -14.90
N TYR A 72 10.86 -14.15 -15.84
CA TYR A 72 10.59 -14.99 -16.99
C TYR A 72 11.85 -15.73 -17.39
N GLN A 73 11.66 -16.82 -18.11
CA GLN A 73 12.74 -17.56 -18.69
C GLN A 73 12.95 -17.05 -20.12
N GLY A 74 14.18 -16.68 -20.44
CA GLY A 74 14.50 -16.16 -21.76
C GLY A 74 14.61 -17.27 -22.79
N GLU A 75 14.47 -16.89 -24.08
CA GLU A 75 14.63 -17.81 -25.18
C GLU A 75 16.08 -18.25 -25.30
N ASP A 76 16.28 -19.36 -26.00
CA ASP A 76 17.60 -19.88 -26.36
C ASP A 76 18.50 -20.15 -25.15
N GLY A 77 17.90 -20.61 -24.07
CA GLY A 77 18.66 -20.97 -22.87
C GLY A 77 19.22 -19.77 -22.10
N ALA A 78 18.66 -18.61 -22.29
CA ALA A 78 19.17 -17.40 -21.65
C ALA A 78 19.00 -17.40 -20.12
N GLY A 79 18.17 -18.29 -19.57
CA GLY A 79 18.01 -18.40 -18.15
C GLY A 79 16.94 -17.48 -17.60
N LEU A 80 16.98 -17.26 -16.29
CA LEU A 80 15.97 -16.45 -15.59
C LEU A 80 16.28 -14.98 -15.74
N CYS A 81 15.27 -14.24 -16.18
CA CYS A 81 15.38 -12.79 -16.39
C CYS A 81 14.31 -12.07 -15.57
N GLN A 82 14.55 -10.80 -15.33
CA GLN A 82 13.64 -9.96 -14.58
C GLN A 82 13.37 -8.68 -15.34
N THR A 83 12.13 -8.26 -15.34
CA THR A 83 11.74 -6.95 -15.85
C THR A 83 10.70 -6.36 -14.93
N GLU A 84 10.56 -5.03 -14.95
CA GLU A 84 9.60 -4.40 -14.07
C GLU A 84 9.02 -3.16 -14.71
N GLN A 85 7.86 -2.76 -14.19
CA GLN A 85 7.17 -1.57 -14.61
C GLN A 85 6.63 -0.88 -13.37
N LYS A 86 6.74 0.44 -13.33
CA LYS A 86 6.19 1.24 -12.24
C LYS A 86 4.91 1.90 -12.72
N LEU A 87 3.84 1.72 -11.96
CA LEU A 87 2.54 2.26 -12.28
C LEU A 87 2.19 3.32 -11.26
N PRO A 88 2.32 4.61 -11.59
CA PRO A 88 2.00 5.66 -10.63
C PRO A 88 0.53 5.64 -10.25
N PHE A 89 0.25 6.00 -9.02
CA PHE A 89 -1.12 6.18 -8.58
C PHE A 89 -1.22 7.34 -7.61
N THR A 90 -2.40 7.94 -7.60
CA THR A 90 -2.81 8.91 -6.61
C THR A 90 -4.17 8.50 -6.14
N LYS A 91 -4.33 8.29 -4.85
CA LYS A 91 -5.60 7.84 -4.30
C LYS A 91 -6.04 8.78 -3.21
N LEU A 92 -7.27 9.24 -3.30
CA LEU A 92 -7.86 10.13 -2.31
C LEU A 92 -8.90 9.33 -1.55
N LEU A 93 -8.72 9.27 -0.22
CA LEU A 93 -9.59 8.51 0.66
C LEU A 93 -10.32 9.46 1.59
N ASP A 94 -11.61 9.18 1.82
CA ASP A 94 -12.39 9.97 2.74
C ASP A 94 -12.15 9.50 4.16
N LEU A 95 -11.92 10.44 5.05
CA LEU A 95 -11.73 10.17 6.46
C LEU A 95 -13.01 10.46 7.23
N PRO A 96 -13.30 9.66 8.26
CA PRO A 96 -14.42 9.97 9.14
C PRO A 96 -14.26 11.34 9.80
N GLU A 97 -15.38 11.95 10.12
CA GLU A 97 -15.36 13.29 10.68
C GLU A 97 -14.64 13.40 12.01
N PHE A 98 -14.59 12.31 12.75
CA PHE A 98 -13.95 12.33 14.07
C PHE A 98 -12.42 12.28 13.99
N VAL A 99 -11.86 12.13 12.78
CA VAL A 99 -10.41 12.11 12.62
C VAL A 99 -9.92 13.52 12.40
N PHE A 100 -9.35 14.11 13.42
CA PHE A 100 -8.86 15.49 13.34
C PHE A 100 -7.37 15.53 13.06
N THR A 101 -6.62 14.66 13.70
CA THR A 101 -5.19 14.58 13.48
C THR A 101 -4.80 13.12 13.44
N ALA A 102 -4.01 12.77 12.46
CA ALA A 102 -3.43 11.44 12.38
C ALA A 102 -1.96 11.56 12.69
N TRP A 103 -1.46 10.73 13.60
CA TRP A 103 -0.06 10.72 13.92
C TRP A 103 0.65 9.54 13.26
N ALA A 104 -0.08 8.60 12.72
CA ALA A 104 0.51 7.49 12.01
C ALA A 104 -0.46 6.96 10.95
N VAL A 105 0.07 6.74 9.77
CA VAL A 105 -0.69 6.15 8.66
C VAL A 105 0.13 4.97 8.16
N GLN A 106 -0.47 3.79 8.19
CA GLN A 106 0.15 2.58 7.67
C GLN A 106 -0.61 2.10 6.46
N VAL A 107 0.13 1.74 5.42
CA VAL A 107 -0.45 1.26 4.18
C VAL A 107 0.05 -0.15 3.93
N GLU A 108 -0.89 -1.08 3.83
CA GLU A 108 -0.59 -2.45 3.46
C GLU A 108 -1.50 -2.82 2.30
N GLY A 109 -1.21 -3.93 1.69
CA GLY A 109 -2.08 -4.35 0.64
C GLY A 109 -1.80 -5.75 0.19
N GLN A 110 -2.67 -6.20 -0.72
CA GLN A 110 -2.52 -7.53 -1.29
C GLN A 110 -3.09 -7.53 -2.69
N THR A 111 -2.58 -8.44 -3.49
CA THR A 111 -3.10 -8.64 -4.81
C THR A 111 -4.46 -9.31 -4.73
N GLU A 112 -5.48 -8.67 -5.30
CA GLU A 112 -6.79 -9.27 -5.37
C GLU A 112 -6.82 -10.34 -6.44
N TYR A 113 -6.34 -9.99 -7.63
CA TYR A 113 -6.09 -10.95 -8.67
C TYR A 113 -5.06 -10.37 -9.62
N LEU A 114 -4.36 -11.24 -10.34
CA LEU A 114 -3.29 -10.82 -11.22
C LEU A 114 -3.18 -11.80 -12.37
N ASN A 115 -3.32 -11.29 -13.58
CA ASN A 115 -3.14 -12.06 -14.81
C ASN A 115 -1.99 -11.47 -15.59
N CYS A 116 -1.09 -12.33 -16.00
CA CYS A 116 0.11 -11.93 -16.72
C CYS A 116 0.26 -12.87 -17.92
N ARG A 117 0.39 -12.32 -19.12
CA ARG A 117 0.54 -13.14 -20.30
C ARG A 117 1.44 -12.44 -21.32
N THR A 118 2.09 -13.24 -22.14
CA THR A 118 2.87 -12.70 -23.24
C THR A 118 1.96 -12.46 -24.43
N VAL A 119 1.97 -11.22 -24.91
CA VAL A 119 1.29 -10.89 -26.17
C VAL A 119 2.19 -11.30 -27.34
N ASN A 120 3.48 -11.08 -27.20
CA ASN A 120 4.52 -11.57 -28.08
C ASN A 120 5.81 -11.68 -27.23
N PRO A 121 6.89 -12.24 -27.79
CA PRO A 121 8.07 -12.51 -26.98
C PRO A 121 8.72 -11.27 -26.34
N ARG A 122 8.35 -10.07 -26.77
CA ARG A 122 8.89 -8.84 -26.20
C ARG A 122 7.82 -7.94 -25.58
N ARG A 123 6.62 -8.48 -25.37
CA ARG A 123 5.54 -7.69 -24.79
C ARG A 123 4.73 -8.55 -23.85
N ILE A 124 4.64 -8.10 -22.60
CA ILE A 124 3.91 -8.78 -21.54
C ILE A 124 2.74 -7.90 -21.14
N GLU A 125 1.54 -8.47 -21.11
CA GLU A 125 0.36 -7.77 -20.66
C GLU A 125 0.08 -8.19 -19.22
N VAL A 126 -0.13 -7.21 -18.34
CA VAL A 126 -0.44 -7.46 -16.94
C VAL A 126 -1.75 -6.79 -16.61
N ARG A 127 -2.70 -7.55 -16.07
CA ARG A 127 -3.98 -7.06 -15.64
C ARG A 127 -4.32 -7.60 -14.27
N GLY A 128 -4.93 -6.77 -13.45
CA GLY A 128 -5.32 -7.20 -12.13
C GLY A 128 -5.91 -6.08 -11.32
N ALA A 129 -6.00 -6.33 -10.04
CA ALA A 129 -6.45 -5.34 -9.07
C ALA A 129 -5.65 -5.53 -7.80
N TYR A 130 -5.25 -4.42 -7.21
CA TYR A 130 -4.47 -4.42 -5.98
C TYR A 130 -5.27 -3.74 -4.90
N GLY A 131 -5.46 -4.42 -3.78
CA GLY A 131 -6.21 -3.88 -2.65
C GLY A 131 -5.29 -3.21 -1.67
N LEU A 132 -5.59 -1.97 -1.32
CA LEU A 132 -4.88 -1.23 -0.28
C LEU A 132 -5.70 -1.24 0.99
N VAL A 133 -5.04 -1.50 2.11
CA VAL A 133 -5.62 -1.37 3.43
C VAL A 133 -4.84 -0.29 4.15
N VAL A 134 -5.52 0.78 4.50
CA VAL A 134 -4.90 1.95 5.09
C VAL A 134 -5.37 2.07 6.52
N SER A 135 -4.44 2.00 7.46
CA SER A 135 -4.73 2.13 8.87
C SER A 135 -4.29 3.50 9.34
N VAL A 136 -5.24 4.27 9.84
CA VAL A 136 -4.98 5.61 10.33
C VAL A 136 -5.09 5.57 11.85
N HIS A 137 -4.01 5.88 12.52
CA HIS A 137 -3.96 5.92 13.97
C HIS A 137 -4.05 7.37 14.39
N THR A 138 -5.08 7.70 15.12
CA THR A 138 -5.31 9.06 15.56
C THR A 138 -5.20 9.12 17.07
N GLN A 139 -4.82 10.29 17.54
CA GLN A 139 -4.81 10.55 18.95
C GLN A 139 -5.95 11.50 19.26
N VAL A 140 -6.90 11.01 20.06
CA VAL A 140 -8.00 11.84 20.48
C VAL A 140 -7.48 12.78 21.56
N LYS A 141 -7.66 14.06 21.35
CA LYS A 141 -7.22 15.04 22.32
C LYS A 141 -8.20 15.03 23.48
N THR A 142 -7.73 14.72 24.67
CA THR A 142 -8.54 14.74 25.86
C THR A 142 -7.92 15.71 26.85
N ASP A 143 -8.75 16.26 27.69
CA ASP A 143 -8.29 17.18 28.73
C ASP A 143 -7.92 16.47 30.00
N VAL A 144 -7.81 15.36 29.97
CA VAL A 144 -7.54 14.56 31.13
C VAL A 144 -6.06 14.46 31.40
N CYS A 145 -6.53 14.73 31.28
CA CYS A 145 -5.79 14.21 31.28
C CYS A 145 -5.39 14.05 31.89
N LEU A 146 -5.67 14.11 31.83
CA LEU A 146 -5.39 13.64 32.29
C LEU A 146 -5.28 13.19 32.83
N LEU A 147 -5.30 13.32 32.93
CA LEU A 147 -5.13 12.47 33.39
C LEU A 147 -4.87 12.19 33.69
N TYR A 148 -4.69 12.48 33.78
CA TYR A 148 -4.34 11.71 34.17
C TYR A 148 -4.09 11.80 34.55
N THR A 149 -3.91 12.06 34.73
CA THR A 149 -3.56 11.69 35.33
C THR A 149 -3.35 11.72 35.69
N SER A 150 -3.28 12.04 36.03
CA SER A 150 -2.94 11.66 36.69
C SER A 150 -2.69 11.58 37.02
N PRO A 151 -2.50 11.69 37.46
CA PRO A 151 -1.99 11.24 38.05
C PRO A 151 -1.56 11.16 38.14
N SER A 152 -1.37 11.42 38.17
CA SER A 152 -0.82 10.89 38.43
C SER A 152 -0.46 10.92 38.39
N PRO A 153 -0.23 11.07 38.66
CA PRO A 153 0.32 10.77 38.74
C PRO A 153 0.63 10.96 38.58
N ARG A 154 0.79 11.16 38.71
CA ARG A 154 1.15 10.81 38.73
C ARG A 154 1.10 11.05 38.87
N ASP A 155 0.94 11.48 38.93
CA ASP A 155 0.84 11.29 39.25
C ASP A 155 0.73 11.53 39.45
N SER A 156 0.75 11.90 39.74
CA SER A 156 0.75 11.67 40.13
C SER A 156 0.86 11.62 40.16
#